data_5eb03cbea73d05278e944297e002e557
#
_entry.id   5eb03cbea73d05278e944297e002e557
#
_cell.length_a   1.000
_cell.length_b   1.000
_cell.length_c   1.000
_cell.angle_alpha   90.00
_cell.angle_beta   90.00
_cell.angle_gamma   90.00
#
_symmetry.space_group_name_H-M   'P 1'
#
loop_
_entity.id
_entity.type
_entity.pdbx_description
1 polymer ?
#
loop_
_entity_poly.entity_id
_entity_poly.type
_entity_poly.pdbx_seq_one_letter_code
_entity_poly.pdbx_strand_id
1 'polypeptide(L)'
;MHKHLWILWLQGWQVAPPLAMKCLSSWQQHNPDWTIRALALEDLRVLLDLPDLSGKIITSASFSDLIRAQLLYEYGGVWVDATLLSRRPLDDWLPSLMKEGFFAFDRPAPNRPLASWFLAANAGHPLMSKWLQASHLYWQQRFSTNDYFWFHHLFDKLCSSDSAFHDLWKRIPKLSGADIPHRAQILGLGCEDSAGLAQINQEQSPVLKLSHRHDPSLLDRSCLLNWLLMEIPDPQLPCSWPVLNDAAFTRSRIASLCVRTQNLGDHIQILAANSLLQRLWRAPSIHIDRDDGLASLPAIQPLQSPLPIILNGWFKTNRAEWPPHPMLLPAYVGFHIRLFQCPELVGSAAIAHYLDNGPIGCRDAWTCELLLSHGVDAYLSHCLSLTLPRRIPDLLPPEEVLVVSRDTNILKYLPCSIGPYTFISHYVKSRCFDTNMLMASQLLNLYRYRAKLIVTTMLHCALPAMAMGIPVVMVWPIVSPAGRESDRQRFSSLLKMINIVDPMDLGNVDWSAKPVDCVAEKLTALDSFAKATRRWGQPTVPMSWRPAPAVCLPPRG
;
A
#
# COMPACT_ATOMS: atom_id res chain seq x y z
N MET A 1 -8.24 -4.88 -13.26
CA MET A 1 -7.98 -5.22 -11.84
C MET A 1 -6.55 -5.74 -11.71
N HIS A 2 -5.82 -5.30 -10.70
CA HIS A 2 -4.50 -5.87 -10.39
C HIS A 2 -4.63 -7.31 -9.92
N LYS A 3 -3.74 -8.19 -10.39
CA LYS A 3 -3.70 -9.61 -9.99
C LYS A 3 -3.02 -9.79 -8.62
N HIS A 4 -3.56 -9.12 -7.58
CA HIS A 4 -3.17 -9.30 -6.19
C HIS A 4 -4.25 -10.04 -5.43
N LEU A 5 -3.87 -11.07 -4.68
CA LEU A 5 -4.74 -11.79 -3.76
C LEU A 5 -4.23 -11.60 -2.33
N TRP A 6 -5.10 -11.11 -1.47
CA TRP A 6 -4.84 -10.85 -0.07
C TRP A 6 -5.45 -11.95 0.79
N ILE A 7 -4.65 -12.59 1.61
CA ILE A 7 -5.08 -13.60 2.57
C ILE A 7 -4.36 -13.33 3.90
N LEU A 8 -5.10 -13.31 5.02
CA LEU A 8 -4.57 -12.84 6.31
C LEU A 8 -4.66 -13.91 7.38
N TRP A 9 -3.55 -14.14 8.07
CA TRP A 9 -3.51 -14.86 9.34
C TRP A 9 -2.75 -14.02 10.36
N LEU A 10 -3.47 -13.34 11.25
CA LEU A 10 -2.92 -12.30 12.15
C LEU A 10 -1.77 -12.76 13.02
N GLN A 11 -1.77 -14.02 13.44
CA GLN A 11 -0.75 -14.61 14.32
C GLN A 11 0.52 -15.06 13.60
N GLY A 12 0.55 -14.89 12.28
CA GLY A 12 1.64 -15.39 11.42
C GLY A 12 1.36 -16.78 10.86
N TRP A 13 1.73 -16.99 9.61
CA TRP A 13 1.43 -18.20 8.86
C TRP A 13 2.14 -19.44 9.39
N GLN A 14 3.26 -19.26 10.13
CA GLN A 14 4.03 -20.35 10.75
C GLN A 14 3.22 -21.10 11.84
N VAL A 15 2.22 -20.43 12.40
CA VAL A 15 1.32 -21.00 13.42
C VAL A 15 -0.12 -21.16 12.93
N ALA A 16 -0.34 -21.01 11.62
CA ALA A 16 -1.66 -21.20 11.02
C ALA A 16 -2.09 -22.69 11.08
N PRO A 17 -3.37 -22.97 11.30
CA PRO A 17 -3.87 -24.35 11.28
C PRO A 17 -3.63 -25.02 9.92
N PRO A 18 -3.43 -26.35 9.88
CA PRO A 18 -3.21 -27.09 8.63
C PRO A 18 -4.26 -26.81 7.54
N LEU A 19 -5.51 -26.64 7.92
CA LEU A 19 -6.59 -26.30 7.00
C LEU A 19 -6.36 -24.93 6.34
N ALA A 20 -5.96 -23.90 7.10
CA ALA A 20 -5.67 -22.58 6.56
C ALA A 20 -4.45 -22.62 5.62
N MET A 21 -3.43 -23.41 5.97
CA MET A 21 -2.25 -23.64 5.14
C MET A 21 -2.63 -24.27 3.80
N LYS A 22 -3.48 -25.30 3.81
CA LYS A 22 -3.97 -25.95 2.58
C LYS A 22 -4.86 -25.01 1.74
N CYS A 23 -5.68 -24.16 2.37
CA CYS A 23 -6.41 -23.13 1.65
C CYS A 23 -5.45 -22.14 0.96
N LEU A 24 -4.41 -21.66 1.64
CA LEU A 24 -3.37 -20.82 1.03
C LEU A 24 -2.74 -21.51 -0.18
N SER A 25 -2.33 -22.77 -0.02
CA SER A 25 -1.72 -23.55 -1.10
C SER A 25 -2.66 -23.73 -2.30
N SER A 26 -3.97 -23.93 -2.08
CA SER A 26 -4.94 -24.03 -3.17
C SER A 26 -5.02 -22.75 -4.02
N TRP A 27 -4.90 -21.58 -3.38
CA TRP A 27 -4.83 -20.29 -4.10
C TRP A 27 -3.55 -20.16 -4.91
N GLN A 28 -2.41 -20.56 -4.35
CA GLN A 28 -1.11 -20.54 -5.04
C GLN A 28 -1.11 -21.49 -6.25
N GLN A 29 -1.65 -22.69 -6.09
CA GLN A 29 -1.71 -23.71 -7.13
C GLN A 29 -2.60 -23.28 -8.32
N HIS A 30 -3.79 -22.74 -8.04
CA HIS A 30 -4.73 -22.36 -9.10
C HIS A 30 -4.42 -21.01 -9.75
N ASN A 31 -3.61 -20.17 -9.12
CA ASN A 31 -3.36 -18.81 -9.59
C ASN A 31 -1.86 -18.47 -9.63
N PRO A 32 -1.05 -19.20 -10.42
CA PRO A 32 0.41 -19.00 -10.46
C PRO A 32 0.80 -17.61 -11.00
N ASP A 33 -0.03 -16.99 -11.81
CA ASP A 33 0.19 -15.65 -12.39
C ASP A 33 -0.31 -14.52 -11.48
N TRP A 34 -0.81 -14.85 -10.28
CA TRP A 34 -1.26 -13.87 -9.30
C TRP A 34 -0.24 -13.69 -8.20
N THR A 35 -0.06 -12.46 -7.74
CA THR A 35 0.73 -12.19 -6.55
C THR A 35 -0.09 -12.52 -5.31
N ILE A 36 0.12 -13.70 -4.72
CA ILE A 36 -0.53 -14.11 -3.47
C ILE A 36 0.22 -13.50 -2.30
N ARG A 37 -0.43 -12.61 -1.58
CA ARG A 37 0.13 -11.95 -0.39
C ARG A 37 -0.48 -12.58 0.87
N ALA A 38 0.25 -13.55 1.43
CA ALA A 38 -0.08 -14.18 2.70
C ALA A 38 0.40 -13.27 3.85
N LEU A 39 -0.52 -12.47 4.39
CA LEU A 39 -0.24 -11.41 5.34
C LEU A 39 -0.30 -11.90 6.78
N ALA A 40 0.56 -11.35 7.61
CA ALA A 40 0.48 -11.34 9.06
C ALA A 40 0.27 -9.91 9.59
N LEU A 41 0.15 -9.76 10.90
CA LEU A 41 -0.09 -8.45 11.50
C LEU A 41 1.04 -7.44 11.23
N GLU A 42 2.28 -7.90 11.17
CA GLU A 42 3.46 -7.09 10.89
C GLU A 42 3.43 -6.49 9.48
N ASP A 43 2.94 -7.25 8.51
CA ASP A 43 2.84 -6.83 7.11
C ASP A 43 1.87 -5.67 6.94
N LEU A 44 0.79 -5.65 7.74
CA LEU A 44 -0.24 -4.63 7.67
C LEU A 44 0.30 -3.24 8.00
N ARG A 45 1.31 -3.12 8.85
CA ARG A 45 1.91 -1.85 9.23
C ARG A 45 2.64 -1.17 8.07
N VAL A 46 3.24 -1.97 7.21
CA VAL A 46 3.89 -1.44 6.00
C VAL A 46 2.85 -1.05 4.95
N LEU A 47 1.87 -1.92 4.75
CA LEU A 47 0.88 -1.76 3.69
C LEU A 47 -0.12 -0.64 4.00
N LEU A 48 -0.55 -0.50 5.25
CA LEU A 48 -1.69 0.32 5.61
C LEU A 48 -1.35 1.42 6.64
N ASP A 49 -1.95 2.56 6.47
CA ASP A 49 -2.10 3.57 7.50
C ASP A 49 -3.36 3.23 8.31
N LEU A 50 -3.15 2.46 9.38
CA LEU A 50 -4.26 1.94 10.16
C LEU A 50 -4.87 3.05 11.03
N PRO A 51 -6.22 3.08 11.20
CA PRO A 51 -6.84 4.00 12.12
C PRO A 51 -6.37 3.74 13.56
N ASP A 52 -6.35 4.78 14.38
CA ASP A 52 -6.05 4.62 15.79
C ASP A 52 -7.20 3.85 16.47
N LEU A 53 -6.90 2.62 16.84
CA LEU A 53 -7.79 1.72 17.57
C LEU A 53 -7.35 1.54 19.03
N SER A 54 -6.43 2.38 19.52
CA SER A 54 -5.97 2.34 20.91
C SER A 54 -7.15 2.54 21.87
N GLY A 55 -7.16 1.76 22.92
CA GLY A 55 -8.24 1.78 23.91
C GLY A 55 -9.56 1.12 23.47
N LYS A 56 -9.65 0.53 22.26
CA LYS A 56 -10.87 -0.15 21.80
C LYS A 56 -10.78 -1.67 21.98
N ILE A 57 -11.92 -2.28 22.31
CA ILE A 57 -12.06 -3.75 22.35
C ILE A 57 -12.58 -4.21 21.00
N ILE A 58 -11.67 -4.68 20.17
CA ILE A 58 -11.98 -5.17 18.81
C ILE A 58 -11.55 -6.63 18.65
N THR A 59 -12.42 -7.48 18.13
CA THR A 59 -12.10 -8.89 17.87
C THR A 59 -11.20 -9.01 16.64
N SER A 60 -10.45 -10.12 16.52
CA SER A 60 -9.65 -10.42 15.32
C SER A 60 -10.50 -10.45 14.04
N ALA A 61 -11.75 -10.92 14.12
CA ALA A 61 -12.68 -10.91 13.00
C ALA A 61 -13.05 -9.48 12.60
N SER A 62 -13.47 -8.65 13.55
CA SER A 62 -13.81 -7.24 13.28
C SER A 62 -12.62 -6.43 12.77
N PHE A 63 -11.43 -6.72 13.26
CA PHE A 63 -10.21 -6.10 12.74
C PHE A 63 -9.93 -6.54 11.30
N SER A 64 -10.07 -7.83 11.01
CA SER A 64 -9.94 -8.37 9.65
C SER A 64 -10.94 -7.71 8.68
N ASP A 65 -12.15 -7.35 9.14
CA ASP A 65 -13.13 -6.62 8.33
C ASP A 65 -12.65 -5.21 7.95
N LEU A 66 -12.02 -4.49 8.88
CA LEU A 66 -11.39 -3.20 8.57
C LEU A 66 -10.23 -3.35 7.58
N ILE A 67 -9.37 -4.36 7.80
CA ILE A 67 -8.19 -4.60 6.95
C ILE A 67 -8.60 -4.93 5.52
N ARG A 68 -9.58 -5.84 5.31
CA ARG A 68 -10.03 -6.20 3.96
C ARG A 68 -10.60 -4.99 3.21
N ALA A 69 -11.37 -4.17 3.91
CA ALA A 69 -11.94 -2.97 3.31
C ALA A 69 -10.85 -1.97 2.91
N GLN A 70 -9.85 -1.76 3.76
CA GLN A 70 -8.78 -0.81 3.50
C GLN A 70 -7.81 -1.30 2.42
N LEU A 71 -7.40 -2.59 2.43
CA LEU A 71 -6.56 -3.18 1.38
C LEU A 71 -7.22 -3.07 0.01
N LEU A 72 -8.49 -3.47 -0.09
CA LEU A 72 -9.23 -3.43 -1.35
C LEU A 72 -9.48 -2.00 -1.84
N TYR A 73 -9.73 -1.06 -0.92
CA TYR A 73 -9.84 0.35 -1.30
C TYR A 73 -8.51 0.93 -1.78
N GLU A 74 -7.43 0.65 -1.05
CA GLU A 74 -6.10 1.21 -1.33
C GLU A 74 -5.48 0.62 -2.60
N TYR A 75 -5.48 -0.71 -2.70
CA TYR A 75 -4.72 -1.44 -3.74
C TYR A 75 -5.60 -2.20 -4.72
N GLY A 76 -6.87 -2.44 -4.41
CA GLY A 76 -7.72 -3.35 -5.18
C GLY A 76 -7.27 -4.80 -5.07
N GLY A 77 -7.69 -5.62 -6.04
CA GLY A 77 -7.40 -7.05 -6.08
C GLY A 77 -8.50 -7.89 -5.43
N VAL A 78 -8.13 -9.04 -4.90
CA VAL A 78 -9.05 -10.01 -4.31
C VAL A 78 -8.68 -10.26 -2.85
N TRP A 79 -9.63 -10.13 -1.95
CA TRP A 79 -9.55 -10.62 -0.57
C TRP A 79 -10.18 -11.98 -0.46
N VAL A 80 -9.49 -12.91 0.23
CA VAL A 80 -10.04 -14.20 0.64
C VAL A 80 -9.77 -14.46 2.12
N ASP A 81 -10.77 -15.00 2.83
CA ASP A 81 -10.53 -15.49 4.19
C ASP A 81 -9.56 -16.68 4.16
N ALA A 82 -8.75 -16.84 5.20
CA ALA A 82 -7.76 -17.92 5.32
C ALA A 82 -8.35 -19.34 5.28
N THR A 83 -9.66 -19.47 5.45
CA THR A 83 -10.38 -20.74 5.38
C THR A 83 -11.22 -20.90 4.11
N LEU A 84 -10.92 -20.12 3.07
CA LEU A 84 -11.53 -20.22 1.76
C LEU A 84 -10.65 -21.04 0.83
N LEU A 85 -11.16 -22.18 0.37
CA LEU A 85 -10.49 -23.09 -0.55
C LEU A 85 -10.76 -22.66 -1.99
N SER A 86 -9.72 -22.48 -2.80
CA SER A 86 -9.83 -22.30 -4.24
C SER A 86 -10.06 -23.65 -4.93
N ARG A 87 -10.96 -23.70 -5.92
CA ARG A 87 -11.22 -24.88 -6.75
C ARG A 87 -10.95 -24.65 -8.23
N ARG A 88 -10.84 -23.37 -8.64
CA ARG A 88 -10.66 -22.97 -10.04
C ARG A 88 -9.81 -21.71 -10.11
N PRO A 89 -9.02 -21.51 -11.18
CA PRO A 89 -8.31 -20.27 -11.42
C PRO A 89 -9.25 -19.07 -11.41
N LEU A 90 -8.83 -17.97 -10.77
CA LEU A 90 -9.59 -16.71 -10.77
C LEU A 90 -9.86 -16.18 -12.17
N ASP A 91 -8.90 -16.34 -13.07
CA ASP A 91 -8.97 -15.84 -14.45
C ASP A 91 -10.08 -16.52 -15.26
N ASP A 92 -10.55 -17.72 -14.87
CA ASP A 92 -11.60 -18.47 -15.57
C ASP A 92 -13.01 -17.94 -15.33
N TRP A 93 -13.25 -17.27 -14.20
CA TRP A 93 -14.61 -16.92 -13.79
C TRP A 93 -14.77 -15.47 -13.29
N LEU A 94 -13.78 -14.92 -12.58
CA LEU A 94 -13.90 -13.60 -11.96
C LEU A 94 -13.99 -12.43 -12.97
N PRO A 95 -13.26 -12.40 -14.10
CA PRO A 95 -13.32 -11.29 -15.04
C PRO A 95 -14.73 -10.97 -15.55
N SER A 96 -15.55 -12.00 -15.80
CA SER A 96 -16.94 -11.83 -16.25
C SER A 96 -17.84 -11.16 -15.22
N LEU A 97 -17.49 -11.28 -13.93
CA LEU A 97 -18.23 -10.73 -12.79
C LEU A 97 -17.74 -9.34 -12.36
N MET A 98 -16.56 -8.91 -12.83
CA MET A 98 -15.93 -7.63 -12.48
C MET A 98 -16.29 -6.47 -13.41
N LYS A 99 -17.39 -6.54 -14.16
CA LYS A 99 -17.81 -5.51 -15.15
C LYS A 99 -17.96 -4.13 -14.52
N GLU A 100 -18.48 -4.06 -13.30
CA GLU A 100 -18.63 -2.82 -12.52
C GLU A 100 -17.40 -2.53 -11.63
N GLY A 101 -16.33 -3.33 -11.70
CA GLY A 101 -15.11 -3.16 -10.90
C GLY A 101 -15.22 -3.64 -9.45
N PHE A 102 -16.28 -4.36 -9.09
CA PHE A 102 -16.49 -4.95 -7.78
C PHE A 102 -17.24 -6.28 -7.91
N PHE A 103 -16.91 -7.23 -7.04
CA PHE A 103 -17.67 -8.48 -6.89
C PHE A 103 -17.62 -9.00 -5.46
N ALA A 104 -18.75 -9.55 -5.01
CA ALA A 104 -18.88 -10.36 -3.80
C ALA A 104 -19.99 -11.41 -4.04
N PHE A 105 -19.86 -12.57 -3.38
CA PHE A 105 -20.97 -13.56 -3.40
C PHE A 105 -22.19 -12.99 -2.68
N ASP A 106 -23.36 -13.17 -3.30
CA ASP A 106 -24.65 -12.65 -2.81
C ASP A 106 -25.21 -13.56 -1.72
N ARG A 107 -25.81 -12.96 -0.70
CA ARG A 107 -26.63 -13.60 0.34
C ARG A 107 -26.15 -14.95 0.85
N PRO A 108 -24.99 -15.03 1.52
CA PRO A 108 -24.53 -16.29 2.12
C PRO A 108 -25.44 -16.80 3.25
N ALA A 109 -26.30 -15.94 3.80
CA ALA A 109 -27.37 -16.24 4.75
C ALA A 109 -28.47 -15.16 4.66
N PRO A 110 -29.69 -15.42 5.16
CA PRO A 110 -30.83 -14.51 5.03
C PRO A 110 -30.60 -13.09 5.54
N ASN A 111 -29.79 -12.93 6.58
CA ASN A 111 -29.48 -11.65 7.23
C ASN A 111 -28.16 -11.02 6.78
N ARG A 112 -27.58 -11.48 5.68
CA ARG A 112 -26.31 -10.96 5.15
C ARG A 112 -26.46 -10.64 3.66
N PRO A 113 -26.29 -9.36 3.27
CA PRO A 113 -26.48 -8.94 1.87
C PRO A 113 -25.39 -9.48 0.93
N LEU A 114 -24.20 -9.77 1.47
CA LEU A 114 -23.07 -10.32 0.74
C LEU A 114 -22.15 -11.14 1.63
N ALA A 115 -21.25 -11.90 1.02
CA ALA A 115 -20.20 -12.65 1.71
C ALA A 115 -18.94 -11.81 1.83
N SER A 116 -18.50 -11.47 3.05
CA SER A 116 -17.25 -10.75 3.27
C SER A 116 -16.00 -11.63 3.17
N TRP A 117 -16.17 -12.95 3.16
CA TRP A 117 -15.06 -13.90 3.04
C TRP A 117 -14.43 -13.99 1.64
N PHE A 118 -15.08 -13.44 0.61
CA PHE A 118 -14.53 -13.20 -0.73
C PHE A 118 -15.00 -11.84 -1.22
N LEU A 119 -14.09 -10.95 -1.47
CA LEU A 119 -14.36 -9.63 -2.04
C LEU A 119 -13.34 -9.34 -3.14
N ALA A 120 -13.80 -8.84 -4.28
CA ALA A 120 -12.92 -8.36 -5.33
C ALA A 120 -13.27 -6.91 -5.66
N ALA A 121 -12.28 -6.04 -5.81
CA ALA A 121 -12.50 -4.64 -6.13
C ALA A 121 -11.35 -4.03 -6.92
N ASN A 122 -11.66 -3.06 -7.76
CA ASN A 122 -10.65 -2.14 -8.29
C ASN A 122 -10.25 -1.14 -7.19
N ALA A 123 -9.00 -0.71 -7.18
CA ALA A 123 -8.53 0.29 -6.24
C ALA A 123 -9.36 1.57 -6.34
N GLY A 124 -9.76 2.13 -5.19
CA GLY A 124 -10.60 3.33 -5.12
C GLY A 124 -12.07 3.12 -5.51
N HIS A 125 -12.56 1.88 -5.60
CA HIS A 125 -13.94 1.60 -6.00
C HIS A 125 -14.96 2.29 -5.08
N PRO A 126 -16.04 2.94 -5.61
CA PRO A 126 -16.98 3.75 -4.82
C PRO A 126 -17.67 2.97 -3.69
N LEU A 127 -18.07 1.70 -3.91
CA LEU A 127 -18.65 0.89 -2.83
C LEU A 127 -17.66 0.67 -1.70
N MET A 128 -16.40 0.37 -2.03
CA MET A 128 -15.35 0.18 -1.03
C MET A 128 -15.04 1.48 -0.28
N SER A 129 -15.02 2.62 -0.98
CA SER A 129 -14.79 3.93 -0.38
C SER A 129 -15.83 4.25 0.71
N LYS A 130 -17.12 4.16 0.36
CA LYS A 130 -18.22 4.45 1.29
C LYS A 130 -18.29 3.44 2.45
N TRP A 131 -18.08 2.17 2.15
CA TRP A 131 -18.10 1.12 3.18
C TRP A 131 -16.94 1.25 4.16
N LEU A 132 -15.73 1.55 3.68
CA LEU A 132 -14.58 1.84 4.52
C LEU A 132 -14.79 3.07 5.40
N GLN A 133 -15.29 4.17 4.81
CA GLN A 133 -15.60 5.40 5.55
C GLN A 133 -16.63 5.13 6.68
N ALA A 134 -17.72 4.42 6.36
CA ALA A 134 -18.71 4.03 7.35
C ALA A 134 -18.12 3.12 8.44
N SER A 135 -17.21 2.22 8.09
CA SER A 135 -16.51 1.33 9.03
C SER A 135 -15.58 2.10 9.96
N HIS A 136 -14.84 3.09 9.47
CA HIS A 136 -14.01 3.96 10.30
C HIS A 136 -14.88 4.78 11.27
N LEU A 137 -15.97 5.39 10.77
CA LEU A 137 -16.89 6.16 11.60
C LEU A 137 -17.56 5.27 12.67
N TYR A 138 -17.92 4.04 12.33
CA TYR A 138 -18.47 3.06 13.26
C TYR A 138 -17.54 2.83 14.46
N TRP A 139 -16.24 2.62 14.21
CA TRP A 139 -15.26 2.38 15.27
C TRP A 139 -14.76 3.66 15.95
N GLN A 140 -14.80 4.82 15.30
CA GLN A 140 -14.54 6.10 15.97
C GLN A 140 -15.56 6.37 17.08
N GLN A 141 -16.82 6.04 16.85
CA GLN A 141 -17.93 6.29 17.77
C GLN A 141 -18.13 5.21 18.83
N ARG A 142 -17.40 4.09 18.79
CA ARG A 142 -17.60 2.94 19.67
C ARG A 142 -16.31 2.48 20.32
N PHE A 143 -16.46 2.03 21.57
CA PHE A 143 -15.38 1.38 22.31
C PHE A 143 -15.30 -0.12 22.01
N SER A 144 -16.46 -0.77 21.84
CA SER A 144 -16.61 -2.20 21.53
C SER A 144 -17.86 -2.44 20.70
N THR A 145 -18.07 -3.65 20.22
CA THR A 145 -19.32 -4.10 19.62
C THR A 145 -19.64 -5.53 20.02
N ASN A 146 -20.93 -5.79 20.28
CA ASN A 146 -21.49 -7.14 20.44
C ASN A 146 -22.09 -7.68 19.13
N ASP A 147 -22.12 -6.86 18.09
CA ASP A 147 -22.62 -7.22 16.77
C ASP A 147 -21.51 -7.90 15.97
N TYR A 148 -21.56 -9.23 15.86
CA TYR A 148 -20.59 -10.00 15.07
C TYR A 148 -20.68 -9.66 13.56
N PHE A 149 -21.86 -9.29 13.09
CA PHE A 149 -22.11 -8.98 11.68
C PHE A 149 -22.14 -7.47 11.38
N TRP A 150 -21.59 -6.66 12.27
CA TRP A 150 -21.56 -5.19 12.15
C TRP A 150 -21.16 -4.70 10.76
N PHE A 151 -20.20 -5.35 10.14
CA PHE A 151 -19.66 -4.98 8.82
C PHE A 151 -20.69 -5.21 7.71
N HIS A 152 -21.45 -6.32 7.78
CA HIS A 152 -22.53 -6.62 6.86
C HIS A 152 -23.73 -5.70 7.09
N HIS A 153 -24.06 -5.40 8.35
CA HIS A 153 -25.15 -4.48 8.69
C HIS A 153 -24.85 -3.05 8.26
N LEU A 154 -23.58 -2.61 8.27
CA LEU A 154 -23.19 -1.33 7.68
C LEU A 154 -23.42 -1.29 6.17
N PHE A 155 -23.07 -2.36 5.46
CA PHE A 155 -23.31 -2.45 4.02
C PHE A 155 -24.82 -2.37 3.70
N ASP A 156 -25.64 -3.10 4.44
CA ASP A 156 -27.10 -3.08 4.29
C ASP A 156 -27.68 -1.69 4.58
N LYS A 157 -27.17 -1.05 5.64
CA LYS A 157 -27.52 0.33 5.96
C LYS A 157 -27.18 1.30 4.82
N LEU A 158 -25.99 1.16 4.22
CA LEU A 158 -25.59 1.99 3.06
C LEU A 158 -26.51 1.72 1.86
N CYS A 159 -26.86 0.46 1.59
CA CYS A 159 -27.86 0.15 0.55
C CYS A 159 -29.22 0.81 0.81
N SER A 160 -29.63 0.94 2.06
CA SER A 160 -30.93 1.51 2.44
C SER A 160 -30.93 3.03 2.47
N SER A 161 -29.78 3.67 2.75
CA SER A 161 -29.69 5.11 3.00
C SER A 161 -29.05 5.92 1.86
N ASP A 162 -28.40 5.25 0.89
CA ASP A 162 -27.67 5.90 -0.22
C ASP A 162 -28.11 5.26 -1.54
N SER A 163 -28.93 5.99 -2.31
CA SER A 163 -29.47 5.50 -3.58
C SER A 163 -28.38 5.17 -4.60
N ALA A 164 -27.33 6.00 -4.70
CA ALA A 164 -26.23 5.77 -5.62
C ALA A 164 -25.43 4.50 -5.25
N PHE A 165 -25.23 4.23 -3.95
CA PHE A 165 -24.64 2.99 -3.46
C PHE A 165 -25.51 1.78 -3.81
N HIS A 166 -26.81 1.89 -3.56
CA HIS A 166 -27.78 0.85 -3.87
C HIS A 166 -27.85 0.52 -5.37
N ASP A 167 -27.94 1.54 -6.22
CA ASP A 167 -28.02 1.37 -7.67
C ASP A 167 -26.74 0.74 -8.24
N LEU A 168 -25.59 1.14 -7.72
CA LEU A 168 -24.32 0.51 -8.10
C LEU A 168 -24.28 -0.96 -7.65
N TRP A 169 -24.69 -1.26 -6.40
CA TRP A 169 -24.78 -2.64 -5.90
C TRP A 169 -25.72 -3.53 -6.72
N LYS A 170 -26.85 -2.98 -7.18
CA LYS A 170 -27.79 -3.70 -8.05
C LYS A 170 -27.20 -4.10 -9.41
N ARG A 171 -26.33 -3.25 -9.99
CA ARG A 171 -25.70 -3.56 -11.29
C ARG A 171 -24.62 -4.63 -11.21
N ILE A 172 -24.06 -4.88 -10.03
CA ILE A 172 -23.02 -5.89 -9.83
C ILE A 172 -23.59 -7.29 -10.13
N PRO A 173 -22.91 -8.08 -10.97
CA PRO A 173 -23.32 -9.47 -11.20
C PRO A 173 -23.39 -10.28 -9.90
N LYS A 174 -24.41 -11.12 -9.77
CA LYS A 174 -24.64 -11.91 -8.56
C LYS A 174 -24.30 -13.38 -8.79
N LEU A 175 -23.60 -13.98 -7.82
CA LEU A 175 -23.40 -15.39 -7.70
C LEU A 175 -23.76 -15.77 -6.25
N SER A 176 -24.63 -16.76 -6.07
CA SER A 176 -25.13 -17.14 -4.74
C SER A 176 -23.97 -17.56 -3.81
N GLY A 177 -23.95 -17.00 -2.61
CA GLY A 177 -23.07 -17.44 -1.53
C GLY A 177 -23.70 -18.49 -0.62
N ALA A 178 -25.04 -18.63 -0.63
CA ALA A 178 -25.79 -19.51 0.26
C ALA A 178 -25.68 -20.99 -0.10
N ASP A 179 -25.49 -21.28 -1.38
CA ASP A 179 -25.37 -22.64 -1.86
C ASP A 179 -24.01 -23.25 -1.49
N ILE A 180 -23.34 -23.92 -2.39
CA ILE A 180 -22.12 -24.65 -2.06
C ILE A 180 -21.00 -23.80 -1.42
N PRO A 181 -20.68 -22.55 -1.81
CA PRO A 181 -19.57 -21.85 -1.17
C PRO A 181 -19.68 -21.82 0.35
N HIS A 182 -20.85 -21.48 0.88
CA HIS A 182 -21.05 -21.36 2.34
C HIS A 182 -21.50 -22.65 3.01
N ARG A 183 -22.25 -23.47 2.28
CA ARG A 183 -22.83 -24.73 2.78
C ARG A 183 -21.76 -25.76 3.16
N ALA A 184 -20.61 -25.76 2.48
CA ALA A 184 -19.47 -26.58 2.85
C ALA A 184 -18.99 -26.34 4.30
N GLN A 185 -19.19 -25.15 4.86
CA GLN A 185 -18.92 -24.84 6.26
C GLN A 185 -19.97 -25.49 7.20
N ILE A 186 -21.20 -25.63 6.73
CA ILE A 186 -22.34 -26.12 7.52
C ILE A 186 -22.45 -27.66 7.46
N LEU A 187 -22.12 -28.27 6.30
CA LEU A 187 -22.21 -29.70 6.08
C LEU A 187 -21.29 -30.55 6.95
N GLY A 188 -20.55 -29.88 7.82
CA GLY A 188 -19.77 -30.53 8.86
C GLY A 188 -18.65 -31.40 8.31
N LEU A 189 -17.47 -31.12 8.76
CA LEU A 189 -16.26 -31.87 8.44
C LEU A 189 -16.28 -33.31 8.93
N GLY A 190 -17.36 -33.74 9.56
CA GLY A 190 -17.57 -35.06 10.15
C GLY A 190 -18.43 -36.02 9.34
N CYS A 191 -18.82 -35.67 8.12
CA CYS A 191 -19.71 -36.54 7.37
C CYS A 191 -18.96 -37.64 6.62
N GLU A 192 -19.27 -38.88 6.94
CA GLU A 192 -19.16 -40.03 6.05
C GLU A 192 -20.15 -39.91 4.85
N ASP A 193 -20.73 -38.72 4.63
CA ASP A 193 -21.82 -38.48 3.70
C ASP A 193 -21.32 -38.40 2.26
N SER A 194 -21.38 -39.53 1.58
CA SER A 194 -21.13 -39.66 0.15
C SER A 194 -22.05 -38.77 -0.70
N ALA A 195 -23.25 -38.42 -0.22
CA ALA A 195 -24.18 -37.53 -0.91
C ALA A 195 -23.73 -36.07 -0.89
N GLY A 196 -23.19 -35.58 0.23
CA GLY A 196 -22.60 -34.25 0.35
C GLY A 196 -21.36 -34.09 -0.53
N LEU A 197 -20.52 -35.10 -0.63
CA LEU A 197 -19.39 -35.17 -1.55
C LEU A 197 -19.82 -35.11 -3.01
N ALA A 198 -20.85 -35.91 -3.37
CA ALA A 198 -21.40 -35.92 -4.72
C ALA A 198 -21.97 -34.55 -5.09
N GLN A 199 -22.66 -33.87 -4.17
CA GLN A 199 -23.20 -32.53 -4.38
C GLN A 199 -22.10 -31.48 -4.56
N ILE A 200 -21.03 -31.48 -3.73
CA ILE A 200 -19.88 -30.59 -3.88
C ILE A 200 -19.18 -30.83 -5.22
N ASN A 201 -19.10 -32.06 -5.69
CA ASN A 201 -18.50 -32.39 -6.98
C ASN A 201 -19.38 -32.01 -8.18
N GLN A 202 -20.69 -32.13 -8.05
CA GLN A 202 -21.64 -31.78 -9.13
C GLN A 202 -21.79 -30.28 -9.29
N GLU A 203 -21.71 -29.52 -8.19
CA GLU A 203 -21.81 -28.06 -8.23
C GLU A 203 -20.44 -27.42 -8.49
N GLN A 204 -20.33 -26.72 -9.60
CA GLN A 204 -19.09 -26.09 -10.08
C GLN A 204 -18.76 -24.80 -9.32
N SER A 205 -19.00 -24.75 -8.00
CA SER A 205 -18.59 -23.56 -7.24
C SER A 205 -17.08 -23.35 -7.34
N PRO A 206 -16.62 -22.14 -7.69
CA PRO A 206 -15.19 -21.88 -7.83
C PRO A 206 -14.43 -21.85 -6.49
N VAL A 207 -15.15 -21.78 -5.37
CA VAL A 207 -14.58 -21.72 -4.02
C VAL A 207 -15.45 -22.50 -3.03
N LEU A 208 -14.82 -22.93 -1.91
CA LEU A 208 -15.52 -23.53 -0.77
C LEU A 208 -15.14 -22.79 0.51
N LYS A 209 -16.14 -22.30 1.25
CA LYS A 209 -15.92 -21.70 2.58
C LYS A 209 -15.89 -22.83 3.62
N LEU A 210 -14.73 -22.99 4.25
CA LEU A 210 -14.48 -23.98 5.29
C LEU A 210 -14.41 -23.32 6.68
N SER A 211 -14.23 -24.10 7.73
CA SER A 211 -14.01 -23.64 9.09
C SER A 211 -12.80 -24.34 9.70
N HIS A 212 -11.92 -23.58 10.36
CA HIS A 212 -10.81 -24.15 11.14
C HIS A 212 -11.24 -24.51 12.59
N ARG A 213 -12.48 -24.17 12.98
CA ARG A 213 -13.05 -24.48 14.29
C ARG A 213 -13.74 -25.84 14.22
N HIS A 214 -12.98 -26.89 14.17
CA HIS A 214 -13.43 -28.27 14.21
C HIS A 214 -12.59 -29.05 15.20
N ASP A 215 -13.10 -30.17 15.65
CA ASP A 215 -12.33 -31.12 16.46
C ASP A 215 -11.15 -31.64 15.64
N PRO A 216 -9.89 -31.49 16.07
CA PRO A 216 -8.72 -32.00 15.35
C PRO A 216 -8.81 -33.50 15.01
N SER A 217 -9.50 -34.30 15.82
CA SER A 217 -9.72 -35.72 15.55
C SER A 217 -10.58 -35.99 14.32
N LEU A 218 -11.35 -35.00 13.86
CA LEU A 218 -12.14 -35.09 12.64
C LEU A 218 -11.29 -35.02 11.36
N LEU A 219 -10.10 -34.42 11.42
CA LEU A 219 -9.16 -34.42 10.28
C LEU A 219 -8.80 -35.85 9.86
N ASP A 220 -8.65 -36.75 10.82
CA ASP A 220 -8.31 -38.17 10.57
C ASP A 220 -9.49 -39.00 10.13
N ARG A 221 -10.73 -38.57 10.38
CA ARG A 221 -11.97 -39.31 10.18
C ARG A 221 -12.87 -38.77 9.06
N SER A 222 -12.68 -37.53 8.64
CA SER A 222 -13.53 -36.91 7.62
C SER A 222 -13.06 -37.26 6.23
N CYS A 223 -13.78 -38.18 5.56
CA CYS A 223 -13.54 -38.49 4.15
C CYS A 223 -13.64 -37.25 3.25
N LEU A 224 -14.56 -36.35 3.54
CA LEU A 224 -14.73 -35.10 2.78
C LEU A 224 -13.50 -34.16 2.90
N LEU A 225 -13.05 -33.92 4.12
CA LEU A 225 -11.92 -33.04 4.34
C LEU A 225 -10.62 -33.64 3.79
N ASN A 226 -10.37 -34.92 4.06
CA ASN A 226 -9.22 -35.62 3.52
C ASN A 226 -9.24 -35.60 2.00
N TRP A 227 -10.39 -35.86 1.38
CA TRP A 227 -10.54 -35.79 -0.07
C TRP A 227 -10.25 -34.39 -0.62
N LEU A 228 -10.80 -33.33 -0.01
CA LEU A 228 -10.58 -31.94 -0.44
C LEU A 228 -9.10 -31.51 -0.32
N LEU A 229 -8.36 -32.08 0.63
CA LEU A 229 -6.99 -31.67 0.93
C LEU A 229 -5.92 -32.62 0.37
N MET A 230 -6.32 -33.79 -0.15
CA MET A 230 -5.41 -34.88 -0.51
C MET A 230 -4.42 -34.51 -1.62
N GLU A 231 -4.85 -33.75 -2.61
CA GLU A 231 -4.04 -33.37 -3.76
C GLU A 231 -3.43 -31.96 -3.66
N ILE A 232 -3.65 -31.24 -2.55
CA ILE A 232 -3.14 -29.91 -2.38
C ILE A 232 -1.73 -29.97 -1.80
N PRO A 233 -0.70 -29.45 -2.50
CA PRO A 233 0.67 -29.46 -2.02
C PRO A 233 0.82 -28.60 -0.76
N ASP A 234 1.95 -28.68 -0.09
CA ASP A 234 2.27 -27.78 1.00
C ASP A 234 2.51 -26.36 0.48
N PRO A 235 2.07 -25.33 1.22
CA PRO A 235 2.20 -23.95 0.77
C PRO A 235 3.67 -23.54 0.71
N GLN A 236 4.02 -22.85 -0.36
CA GLN A 236 5.22 -22.05 -0.38
C GLN A 236 4.91 -20.78 0.40
N LEU A 237 5.41 -20.70 1.64
CA LEU A 237 5.32 -19.46 2.39
C LEU A 237 6.09 -18.38 1.63
N PRO A 238 5.42 -17.33 1.15
CA PRO A 238 6.15 -16.19 0.63
C PRO A 238 7.07 -15.75 1.76
N CYS A 239 8.29 -15.29 1.39
CA CYS A 239 9.18 -14.68 2.38
C CYS A 239 8.38 -13.58 3.06
N SER A 240 7.75 -13.91 4.19
CA SER A 240 7.23 -12.91 5.09
C SER A 240 8.36 -11.92 5.33
N TRP A 241 8.05 -10.64 5.38
CA TRP A 241 9.09 -9.67 5.73
C TRP A 241 9.72 -10.14 7.04
N PRO A 242 11.04 -10.41 7.05
CA PRO A 242 11.63 -11.20 8.13
C PRO A 242 11.43 -10.50 9.44
N VAL A 243 10.88 -11.26 10.35
CA VAL A 243 10.92 -11.00 11.77
C VAL A 243 12.33 -11.36 12.24
N LEU A 244 13.22 -10.40 12.43
CA LEU A 244 14.50 -10.62 13.05
C LEU A 244 14.42 -10.32 14.55
N ASN A 245 14.70 -11.31 15.38
CA ASN A 245 14.76 -11.16 16.85
C ASN A 245 16.17 -10.67 17.24
N ASP A 246 16.37 -9.37 17.32
CA ASP A 246 17.58 -8.85 17.96
C ASP A 246 17.25 -7.81 19.04
N ALA A 247 17.34 -8.22 20.29
CA ALA A 247 17.10 -7.37 21.47
C ALA A 247 18.09 -6.17 21.55
N ALA A 248 19.20 -6.21 20.81
CA ALA A 248 20.18 -5.12 20.77
C ALA A 248 19.66 -3.89 20.05
N PHE A 249 18.75 -4.06 19.08
CA PHE A 249 18.24 -2.97 18.27
C PHE A 249 17.11 -2.15 18.95
N THR A 250 16.55 -2.65 20.04
CA THR A 250 15.44 -1.99 20.79
C THR A 250 15.78 -0.61 21.34
N ARG A 251 17.07 -0.25 21.41
CA ARG A 251 17.58 1.02 21.96
C ARG A 251 18.15 1.95 20.89
N SER A 252 18.18 1.56 19.63
CA SER A 252 18.81 2.34 18.55
C SER A 252 18.00 3.60 18.24
N ARG A 253 18.70 4.71 18.09
CA ARG A 253 18.14 5.92 17.51
C ARG A 253 18.02 5.71 16.00
N ILE A 254 17.05 6.33 15.36
CA ILE A 254 16.90 6.33 13.91
C ILE A 254 17.07 7.76 13.42
N ALA A 255 17.85 7.94 12.36
CA ALA A 255 18.02 9.23 11.72
C ALA A 255 17.04 9.42 10.56
N SER A 256 16.69 10.67 10.32
CA SER A 256 16.02 11.17 9.14
C SER A 256 16.88 12.23 8.47
N LEU A 257 16.73 12.35 7.16
CA LEU A 257 17.30 13.50 6.45
C LEU A 257 16.59 14.79 6.86
N CYS A 258 17.35 15.88 6.94
CA CYS A 258 16.81 17.22 6.90
C CYS A 258 17.43 17.99 5.73
N VAL A 259 16.76 19.04 5.30
CA VAL A 259 17.17 19.86 4.14
C VAL A 259 16.87 21.33 4.39
N ARG A 260 17.70 22.19 3.85
CA ARG A 260 17.53 23.66 3.94
C ARG A 260 17.03 24.26 2.63
N THR A 261 16.38 23.47 1.78
CA THR A 261 15.84 23.92 0.51
C THR A 261 14.53 24.66 0.69
N GLN A 262 14.24 25.56 -0.24
CA GLN A 262 12.97 26.28 -0.33
C GLN A 262 11.91 25.48 -1.09
N ASN A 263 12.25 24.28 -1.60
CA ASN A 263 11.36 23.41 -2.35
C ASN A 263 10.64 22.42 -1.42
N LEU A 264 9.36 22.59 -1.24
CA LEU A 264 8.53 21.70 -0.41
C LEU A 264 8.51 20.25 -0.93
N GLY A 265 8.79 20.01 -2.22
CA GLY A 265 8.90 18.67 -2.78
C GLY A 265 9.98 17.80 -2.10
N ASP A 266 11.09 18.38 -1.66
CA ASP A 266 12.13 17.68 -0.91
C ASP A 266 11.63 17.28 0.48
N HIS A 267 10.84 18.14 1.12
CA HIS A 267 10.22 17.87 2.42
C HIS A 267 9.11 16.81 2.33
N ILE A 268 8.36 16.77 1.22
CA ILE A 268 7.36 15.72 0.96
C ILE A 268 8.00 14.33 0.88
N GLN A 269 9.19 14.21 0.30
CA GLN A 269 9.93 12.94 0.27
C GLN A 269 10.32 12.48 1.68
N ILE A 270 10.78 13.42 2.51
CA ILE A 270 11.15 13.15 3.90
C ILE A 270 9.91 12.77 4.72
N LEU A 271 8.77 13.46 4.52
CA LEU A 271 7.50 13.11 5.17
C LEU A 271 7.08 11.67 4.84
N ALA A 272 7.17 11.27 3.58
CA ALA A 272 6.82 9.91 3.16
C ALA A 272 7.73 8.86 3.82
N ALA A 273 9.05 9.08 3.85
CA ALA A 273 10.00 8.20 4.52
C ALA A 273 9.74 8.13 6.03
N ASN A 274 9.53 9.27 6.68
CA ASN A 274 9.29 9.35 8.13
C ASN A 274 7.96 8.69 8.52
N SER A 275 6.92 8.79 7.68
CA SER A 275 5.64 8.10 7.88
C SER A 275 5.83 6.59 7.92
N LEU A 276 6.61 6.02 7.00
CA LEU A 276 6.93 4.59 7.00
C LEU A 276 7.80 4.18 8.20
N LEU A 277 8.81 4.98 8.53
CA LEU A 277 9.64 4.74 9.72
C LEU A 277 8.80 4.74 10.99
N GLN A 278 7.89 5.70 11.14
CA GLN A 278 7.01 5.79 12.31
C GLN A 278 6.08 4.59 12.45
N ARG A 279 5.60 4.04 11.33
CA ARG A 279 4.74 2.83 11.33
C ARG A 279 5.49 1.60 11.79
N LEU A 280 6.75 1.42 11.33
CA LEU A 280 7.52 0.21 11.57
C LEU A 280 8.39 0.28 12.82
N TRP A 281 8.99 1.43 13.08
CA TRP A 281 10.03 1.59 14.06
C TRP A 281 9.66 2.62 15.14
N ARG A 282 10.09 3.83 14.91
CA ARG A 282 9.84 5.01 15.76
C ARG A 282 9.92 6.26 14.88
N ALA A 283 9.36 7.34 15.37
CA ALA A 283 9.66 8.63 14.81
C ALA A 283 11.19 8.88 14.87
N PRO A 284 11.81 9.35 13.78
CA PRO A 284 13.22 9.70 13.80
C PRO A 284 13.51 10.73 14.90
N SER A 285 14.57 10.49 15.66
CA SER A 285 14.98 11.36 16.78
C SER A 285 16.21 12.21 16.48
N ILE A 286 16.82 11.98 15.31
CA ILE A 286 18.02 12.69 14.87
C ILE A 286 17.80 13.14 13.44
N HIS A 287 18.14 14.39 13.15
CA HIS A 287 18.11 14.93 11.79
C HIS A 287 19.54 15.16 11.29
N ILE A 288 19.84 14.60 10.12
CA ILE A 288 21.15 14.75 9.45
C ILE A 288 20.93 15.56 8.18
N ASP A 289 21.67 16.65 8.05
CA ASP A 289 21.58 17.48 6.87
C ASP A 289 22.03 16.68 5.63
N ARG A 290 21.15 16.58 4.64
CA ARG A 290 21.39 15.84 3.40
C ARG A 290 22.57 16.39 2.61
N ASP A 291 22.73 17.69 2.63
CA ASP A 291 23.65 18.38 1.74
C ASP A 291 25.02 18.66 2.43
N ASP A 292 25.06 18.75 3.78
CA ASP A 292 26.26 19.17 4.52
C ASP A 292 26.60 18.26 5.74
N GLY A 293 25.86 17.20 6.04
CA GLY A 293 26.01 16.43 7.28
C GLY A 293 26.22 14.94 7.15
N LEU A 294 26.21 14.38 5.93
CA LEU A 294 26.28 12.94 5.75
C LEU A 294 27.65 12.36 6.02
N ALA A 295 28.72 13.02 5.63
CA ALA A 295 30.10 12.57 5.85
C ALA A 295 30.67 13.02 7.21
N SER A 296 30.25 14.18 7.68
CA SER A 296 30.64 14.78 8.96
C SER A 296 29.46 14.71 9.92
N LEU A 297 29.29 13.60 10.63
CA LEU A 297 28.26 13.55 11.67
C LEU A 297 28.41 14.73 12.64
N PRO A 298 27.35 15.49 12.93
CA PRO A 298 27.43 16.53 13.94
C PRO A 298 27.96 15.93 15.24
N ALA A 299 28.72 16.69 16.03
CA ALA A 299 29.32 16.29 17.31
C ALA A 299 28.21 15.95 18.36
N ILE A 300 27.33 15.05 17.99
CA ILE A 300 26.38 14.39 18.87
C ILE A 300 27.22 13.39 19.68
N GLN A 301 26.90 13.25 20.96
CA GLN A 301 27.51 12.29 21.88
C GLN A 301 27.97 11.01 21.16
N PRO A 302 29.18 10.47 21.44
CA PRO A 302 29.76 9.38 20.69
C PRO A 302 28.69 8.30 20.44
N LEU A 303 28.42 8.04 19.17
CA LEU A 303 27.47 7.00 18.77
C LEU A 303 28.05 5.65 19.24
N GLN A 304 27.35 5.01 20.17
CA GLN A 304 27.75 3.68 20.68
C GLN A 304 27.38 2.56 19.71
N SER A 305 26.57 2.85 18.69
CA SER A 305 26.11 1.89 17.67
C SER A 305 25.86 2.62 16.34
N PRO A 306 25.94 1.89 15.20
CA PRO A 306 25.57 2.44 13.91
C PRO A 306 24.16 3.04 13.90
N LEU A 307 24.00 4.15 13.17
CA LEU A 307 22.77 4.94 13.11
C LEU A 307 22.00 4.62 11.82
N PRO A 308 20.87 3.93 11.86
CA PRO A 308 20.03 3.66 10.71
C PRO A 308 19.48 4.95 10.09
N ILE A 309 19.52 5.03 8.75
CA ILE A 309 19.02 6.19 7.99
C ILE A 309 18.48 5.76 6.63
N ILE A 310 17.34 6.34 6.20
CA ILE A 310 16.85 6.21 4.82
C ILE A 310 17.50 7.28 3.96
N LEU A 311 18.17 6.85 2.89
CA LEU A 311 18.71 7.75 1.87
C LEU A 311 17.78 7.77 0.66
N ASN A 312 16.83 8.70 0.66
CA ASN A 312 15.86 8.94 -0.40
C ASN A 312 15.98 10.36 -0.95
N GLY A 313 15.68 10.55 -2.22
CA GLY A 313 15.76 11.85 -2.89
C GLY A 313 17.02 12.01 -3.74
N TRP A 314 17.31 13.25 -4.15
CA TRP A 314 18.53 13.58 -4.88
C TRP A 314 19.56 14.21 -3.94
N PHE A 315 20.82 13.93 -4.22
CA PHE A 315 21.92 14.41 -3.40
C PHE A 315 22.76 15.40 -4.21
N LYS A 316 23.01 16.54 -3.60
CA LYS A 316 23.98 17.52 -4.02
C LYS A 316 25.02 17.60 -2.92
N THR A 317 26.15 16.96 -3.13
CA THR A 317 27.19 16.96 -2.12
C THR A 317 28.26 17.97 -2.48
N ASN A 318 28.81 18.65 -1.48
CA ASN A 318 30.14 19.24 -1.62
C ASN A 318 31.13 18.06 -1.69
N ARG A 319 32.27 18.20 -2.38
CA ARG A 319 33.25 17.11 -2.62
C ARG A 319 33.68 16.34 -1.36
N ALA A 320 33.59 16.98 -0.19
CA ALA A 320 33.96 16.36 1.11
C ALA A 320 32.83 15.58 1.79
N GLU A 321 31.60 15.61 1.26
CA GLU A 321 30.40 15.11 1.95
C GLU A 321 29.92 13.75 1.44
N TRP A 322 30.68 13.08 0.56
CA TRP A 322 30.36 11.76 0.06
C TRP A 322 31.60 10.86 0.00
N PRO A 323 31.54 9.59 0.41
CA PRO A 323 30.38 8.83 0.87
C PRO A 323 29.92 9.17 2.29
N PRO A 324 28.70 8.72 2.69
CA PRO A 324 28.22 8.86 4.05
C PRO A 324 29.17 8.28 5.10
N HIS A 325 29.16 8.87 6.29
CA HIS A 325 30.01 8.45 7.41
C HIS A 325 29.82 6.97 7.75
N PRO A 326 30.90 6.19 8.06
CA PRO A 326 30.81 4.75 8.35
C PRO A 326 29.88 4.37 9.51
N MET A 327 29.61 5.29 10.44
CA MET A 327 28.63 5.08 11.51
C MET A 327 27.18 5.25 11.06
N LEU A 328 26.92 5.60 9.81
CA LEU A 328 25.57 5.55 9.25
C LEU A 328 25.32 4.16 8.65
N LEU A 329 24.14 3.62 8.92
CA LEU A 329 23.65 2.38 8.33
C LEU A 329 22.56 2.72 7.31
N PRO A 330 22.95 3.05 6.07
CA PRO A 330 22.03 3.57 5.08
C PRO A 330 21.14 2.47 4.49
N ALA A 331 19.86 2.77 4.30
CA ALA A 331 18.98 2.02 3.43
C ALA A 331 18.62 2.91 2.23
N TYR A 332 19.03 2.50 1.04
CA TYR A 332 18.79 3.22 -0.20
C TYR A 332 17.43 2.86 -0.78
N VAL A 333 16.49 3.81 -0.78
CA VAL A 333 15.17 3.64 -1.39
C VAL A 333 14.71 4.97 -1.99
N GLY A 334 14.48 5.01 -3.29
CA GLY A 334 14.14 6.27 -3.96
C GLY A 334 15.35 7.19 -4.16
N PHE A 335 16.54 6.60 -4.25
CA PHE A 335 17.80 7.33 -4.47
C PHE A 335 17.90 7.84 -5.92
N HIS A 336 18.38 9.07 -6.11
CA HIS A 336 18.53 9.70 -7.42
C HIS A 336 19.84 10.45 -7.55
N ILE A 337 20.53 10.26 -8.66
CA ILE A 337 21.79 10.94 -9.02
C ILE A 337 21.51 11.97 -10.13
N ARG A 338 22.04 13.19 -9.95
CA ARG A 338 22.12 14.21 -11.01
C ARG A 338 23.58 14.36 -11.43
N LEU A 339 24.03 13.51 -12.34
CA LEU A 339 25.45 13.34 -12.67
C LEU A 339 26.16 14.64 -13.04
N PHE A 340 25.52 15.50 -13.83
CA PHE A 340 26.13 16.78 -14.24
C PHE A 340 26.31 17.78 -13.09
N GLN A 341 25.62 17.57 -11.96
CA GLN A 341 25.78 18.40 -10.76
C GLN A 341 26.69 17.77 -9.71
N CYS A 342 26.78 16.44 -9.70
CA CYS A 342 27.51 15.68 -8.69
C CYS A 342 28.18 14.44 -9.32
N PRO A 343 29.22 14.62 -10.15
CA PRO A 343 29.95 13.49 -10.75
C PRO A 343 30.66 12.63 -9.69
N GLU A 344 30.93 13.17 -8.52
CA GLU A 344 31.53 12.47 -7.38
C GLU A 344 30.66 11.29 -6.90
N LEU A 345 29.35 11.31 -7.14
CA LEU A 345 28.43 10.23 -6.78
C LEU A 345 28.63 8.94 -7.60
N VAL A 346 29.48 8.96 -8.63
CA VAL A 346 29.94 7.78 -9.37
C VAL A 346 31.46 7.64 -9.35
N GLY A 347 32.15 8.38 -8.49
CA GLY A 347 33.58 8.22 -8.25
C GLY A 347 33.90 6.92 -7.51
N SER A 348 35.19 6.50 -7.53
CA SER A 348 35.61 5.22 -6.95
C SER A 348 35.20 5.03 -5.49
N ALA A 349 35.30 6.05 -4.66
CA ALA A 349 34.88 5.98 -3.25
C ALA A 349 33.36 5.79 -3.10
N ALA A 350 32.57 6.43 -3.95
CA ALA A 350 31.11 6.26 -3.97
C ALA A 350 30.72 4.85 -4.41
N ILE A 351 31.34 4.35 -5.47
CA ILE A 351 31.08 2.98 -5.98
C ILE A 351 31.45 1.95 -4.91
N ALA A 352 32.62 2.06 -4.27
CA ALA A 352 33.00 1.16 -3.17
C ALA A 352 31.94 1.17 -2.05
N HIS A 353 31.51 2.37 -1.64
CA HIS A 353 30.45 2.51 -0.63
C HIS A 353 29.12 1.83 -1.05
N TYR A 354 28.72 1.95 -2.32
CA TYR A 354 27.48 1.31 -2.78
C TYR A 354 27.59 -0.21 -2.81
N LEU A 355 28.76 -0.76 -3.19
CA LEU A 355 29.01 -2.20 -3.15
C LEU A 355 28.91 -2.75 -1.73
N ASP A 356 29.40 -2.01 -0.72
CA ASP A 356 29.31 -2.41 0.68
C ASP A 356 27.90 -2.24 1.28
N ASN A 357 27.09 -1.33 0.73
CA ASN A 357 25.80 -0.94 1.28
C ASN A 357 24.60 -1.24 0.38
N GLY A 358 24.81 -1.93 -0.74
CA GLY A 358 23.75 -2.34 -1.65
C GLY A 358 22.83 -3.44 -1.10
N PRO A 359 21.81 -3.83 -1.89
CA PRO A 359 21.43 -3.27 -3.19
C PRO A 359 20.86 -1.85 -3.09
N ILE A 360 21.08 -1.04 -4.14
CA ILE A 360 20.68 0.37 -4.17
C ILE A 360 19.30 0.53 -4.83
N GLY A 361 18.30 0.92 -4.06
CA GLY A 361 16.95 1.21 -4.57
C GLY A 361 16.86 2.60 -5.20
N CYS A 362 16.77 2.65 -6.53
CA CYS A 362 16.74 3.86 -7.32
C CYS A 362 15.33 4.41 -7.51
N ARG A 363 15.19 5.73 -7.49
CA ARG A 363 13.91 6.42 -7.72
C ARG A 363 13.44 6.31 -9.17
N ASP A 364 14.36 6.32 -10.10
CA ASP A 364 14.13 6.40 -11.54
C ASP A 364 15.04 5.43 -12.31
N ALA A 365 14.58 5.04 -13.50
CA ALA A 365 15.26 4.05 -14.33
C ALA A 365 16.66 4.52 -14.77
N TRP A 366 16.81 5.83 -15.04
CA TRP A 366 18.09 6.38 -15.46
C TRP A 366 19.17 6.23 -14.38
N THR A 367 18.87 6.53 -13.12
CA THR A 367 19.81 6.32 -12.00
C THR A 367 20.14 4.84 -11.81
N CYS A 368 19.14 3.97 -11.97
CA CYS A 368 19.35 2.52 -11.88
C CYS A 368 20.33 2.03 -12.95
N GLU A 369 20.09 2.38 -14.21
CA GLU A 369 20.95 2.02 -15.35
C GLU A 369 22.37 2.58 -15.18
N LEU A 370 22.49 3.81 -14.70
CA LEU A 370 23.80 4.44 -14.40
C LEU A 370 24.58 3.61 -13.38
N LEU A 371 23.98 3.23 -12.25
CA LEU A 371 24.66 2.45 -11.20
C LEU A 371 25.00 1.04 -11.68
N LEU A 372 24.10 0.38 -12.41
CA LEU A 372 24.35 -0.93 -13.03
C LEU A 372 25.53 -0.88 -14.00
N SER A 373 25.68 0.19 -14.78
CA SER A 373 26.80 0.37 -15.71
C SER A 373 28.16 0.54 -14.98
N HIS A 374 28.15 0.86 -13.70
CA HIS A 374 29.33 0.92 -12.82
C HIS A 374 29.52 -0.35 -11.96
N GLY A 375 28.76 -1.44 -12.25
CA GLY A 375 28.85 -2.70 -11.54
C GLY A 375 28.21 -2.73 -10.15
N VAL A 376 27.42 -1.72 -9.81
CA VAL A 376 26.67 -1.64 -8.54
C VAL A 376 25.37 -2.42 -8.67
N ASP A 377 25.07 -3.29 -7.69
CA ASP A 377 23.73 -3.94 -7.60
C ASP A 377 22.67 -2.87 -7.31
N ALA A 378 21.87 -2.55 -8.32
CA ALA A 378 20.86 -1.52 -8.25
C ALA A 378 19.53 -2.00 -8.85
N TYR A 379 18.42 -1.50 -8.33
CA TYR A 379 17.09 -1.83 -8.78
C TYR A 379 16.15 -0.62 -8.71
N LEU A 380 15.06 -0.66 -9.48
CA LEU A 380 14.06 0.40 -9.48
C LEU A 380 13.13 0.23 -8.27
N SER A 381 13.29 1.09 -7.27
CA SER A 381 12.47 1.11 -6.04
C SER A 381 11.28 2.08 -6.13
N HIS A 382 11.29 2.96 -7.13
CA HIS A 382 10.42 4.14 -7.20
C HIS A 382 10.62 5.13 -6.03
N CYS A 383 9.84 6.20 -6.02
CA CYS A 383 9.89 7.22 -4.99
C CYS A 383 8.99 6.89 -3.81
N LEU A 384 9.47 7.07 -2.58
CA LEU A 384 8.65 6.85 -1.37
C LEU A 384 7.42 7.77 -1.28
N SER A 385 7.37 8.88 -2.02
CA SER A 385 6.15 9.70 -2.08
C SER A 385 4.95 8.98 -2.72
N LEU A 386 5.17 7.88 -3.47
CA LEU A 386 4.11 6.97 -3.94
C LEU A 386 3.50 6.13 -2.83
N THR A 387 4.14 6.01 -1.67
CA THR A 387 3.61 5.21 -0.54
C THR A 387 2.58 5.96 0.31
N LEU A 388 2.33 7.23 -0.01
CA LEU A 388 1.28 7.99 0.68
C LEU A 388 -0.09 7.33 0.49
N PRO A 389 -0.92 7.28 1.55
CA PRO A 389 -2.20 6.56 1.50
C PRO A 389 -3.18 7.23 0.54
N ARG A 390 -4.00 6.42 -0.12
CA ARG A 390 -5.11 6.89 -0.95
C ARG A 390 -6.05 7.75 -0.10
N ARG A 391 -6.53 8.88 -0.66
CA ARG A 391 -7.53 9.70 0.03
C ARG A 391 -8.86 8.96 0.12
N ILE A 392 -9.48 9.01 1.27
CA ILE A 392 -10.88 8.62 1.43
C ILE A 392 -11.67 9.92 1.21
N PRO A 393 -12.53 10.01 0.18
CA PRO A 393 -13.33 11.21 -0.06
C PRO A 393 -14.20 11.52 1.16
N ASP A 394 -14.25 12.79 1.54
CA ASP A 394 -15.20 13.28 2.52
C ASP A 394 -16.64 13.21 1.95
N LEU A 395 -17.63 13.54 2.77
CA LEU A 395 -19.05 13.57 2.37
C LEU A 395 -19.32 14.49 1.18
N LEU A 396 -18.48 15.52 1.00
CA LEU A 396 -18.50 16.41 -0.17
C LEU A 396 -17.34 16.07 -1.10
N PRO A 397 -17.61 15.91 -2.41
CA PRO A 397 -16.55 15.67 -3.37
C PRO A 397 -15.62 16.87 -3.46
N PRO A 398 -14.31 16.69 -3.65
CA PRO A 398 -13.39 17.80 -3.90
C PRO A 398 -13.74 18.52 -5.20
N GLU A 399 -13.73 19.85 -5.20
CA GLU A 399 -14.19 20.65 -6.33
C GLU A 399 -13.10 21.49 -7.00
N GLU A 400 -11.93 21.65 -6.35
CA GLU A 400 -10.91 22.58 -6.82
C GLU A 400 -9.97 21.99 -7.85
N VAL A 401 -9.71 22.76 -8.88
CA VAL A 401 -8.57 22.53 -9.78
C VAL A 401 -7.36 23.25 -9.19
N LEU A 402 -6.30 22.51 -8.89
CA LEU A 402 -5.05 23.06 -8.38
C LEU A 402 -3.99 23.07 -9.49
N VAL A 403 -3.40 24.23 -9.74
CA VAL A 403 -2.27 24.39 -10.66
C VAL A 403 -1.01 24.54 -9.82
N VAL A 404 -0.15 23.54 -9.83
CA VAL A 404 1.03 23.48 -8.96
C VAL A 404 2.30 23.54 -9.78
N SER A 405 3.06 24.63 -9.67
CA SER A 405 4.26 24.82 -10.46
C SER A 405 5.31 25.62 -9.70
N ARG A 406 6.53 25.61 -10.22
CA ARG A 406 7.64 26.43 -9.72
C ARG A 406 7.39 27.91 -9.98
N ASP A 407 6.87 28.23 -11.16
CA ASP A 407 6.64 29.60 -11.59
C ASP A 407 5.28 29.73 -12.31
N THR A 408 4.87 30.96 -12.52
CA THR A 408 3.57 31.30 -13.12
C THR A 408 3.53 31.20 -14.65
N ASN A 409 4.64 30.90 -15.33
CA ASN A 409 4.65 30.86 -16.80
C ASN A 409 3.70 29.80 -17.37
N ILE A 410 3.46 28.71 -16.64
CA ILE A 410 2.47 27.68 -17.02
C ILE A 410 1.08 28.26 -17.26
N LEU A 411 0.72 29.32 -16.53
CA LEU A 411 -0.63 29.92 -16.60
C LEU A 411 -0.93 30.51 -17.98
N LYS A 412 0.09 30.89 -18.75
CA LYS A 412 -0.06 31.43 -20.11
C LYS A 412 -0.58 30.40 -21.13
N TYR A 413 -0.45 29.12 -20.80
CA TYR A 413 -0.80 28.00 -21.68
C TYR A 413 -2.08 27.29 -21.25
N LEU A 414 -2.66 27.68 -20.09
CA LEU A 414 -3.88 27.06 -19.60
C LEU A 414 -5.08 27.56 -20.43
N PRO A 415 -5.88 26.67 -21.03
CA PRO A 415 -7.08 27.07 -21.77
C PRO A 415 -8.21 27.48 -20.81
N CYS A 416 -9.12 28.31 -21.28
CA CYS A 416 -10.31 28.71 -20.50
C CYS A 416 -11.19 27.51 -20.12
N SER A 417 -11.12 26.41 -20.87
CA SER A 417 -11.89 25.18 -20.63
C SER A 417 -11.54 24.47 -19.31
N ILE A 418 -10.39 24.78 -18.70
CA ILE A 418 -10.03 24.22 -17.39
C ILE A 418 -10.97 24.70 -16.26
N GLY A 419 -11.65 25.85 -16.47
CA GLY A 419 -12.47 26.50 -15.45
C GLY A 419 -11.66 27.26 -14.40
N PRO A 420 -12.27 27.61 -13.26
CA PRO A 420 -11.57 28.29 -12.18
C PRO A 420 -10.53 27.36 -11.53
N TYR A 421 -9.36 27.90 -11.20
CA TYR A 421 -8.26 27.17 -10.56
C TYR A 421 -7.57 28.00 -9.48
N THR A 422 -6.91 27.31 -8.54
CA THR A 422 -6.02 27.90 -7.55
C THR A 422 -4.57 27.60 -7.90
N PHE A 423 -3.74 28.65 -8.07
CA PHE A 423 -2.29 28.49 -8.29
C PHE A 423 -1.54 28.32 -6.98
N ILE A 424 -0.64 27.34 -6.93
CA ILE A 424 0.18 27.02 -5.77
C ILE A 424 1.63 26.85 -6.21
N SER A 425 2.55 27.45 -5.45
CA SER A 425 3.97 27.20 -5.63
C SER A 425 4.51 26.24 -4.59
N HIS A 426 5.33 25.28 -5.03
CA HIS A 426 6.15 24.47 -4.11
C HIS A 426 7.32 25.23 -3.50
N TYR A 427 7.65 26.41 -4.04
CA TYR A 427 8.76 27.22 -3.56
C TYR A 427 8.27 28.23 -2.54
N VAL A 428 8.85 28.16 -1.35
CA VAL A 428 8.54 29.02 -0.20
C VAL A 428 9.76 29.89 0.16
N LYS A 429 9.55 30.96 0.88
CA LYS A 429 10.66 31.85 1.31
C LYS A 429 11.47 31.25 2.47
N SER A 430 10.84 30.42 3.30
CA SER A 430 11.48 29.79 4.45
C SER A 430 12.57 28.79 4.05
N ARG A 431 13.62 28.72 4.85
CA ARG A 431 14.65 27.67 4.82
C ARG A 431 14.68 26.88 6.13
N CYS A 432 13.79 27.19 7.06
CA CYS A 432 13.66 26.45 8.31
C CYS A 432 13.04 25.10 8.02
N PHE A 433 13.72 24.03 8.41
CA PHE A 433 13.29 22.65 8.17
C PHE A 433 11.91 22.37 8.76
N ASP A 434 11.72 22.64 10.05
CA ASP A 434 10.46 22.33 10.75
C ASP A 434 9.27 23.12 10.17
N THR A 435 9.48 24.40 9.86
CA THR A 435 8.46 25.22 9.19
C THR A 435 8.06 24.62 7.84
N ASN A 436 9.05 24.20 7.03
CA ASN A 436 8.80 23.66 5.71
C ASN A 436 8.20 22.25 5.78
N MET A 437 8.52 21.43 6.79
CA MET A 437 7.85 20.16 7.04
C MET A 437 6.36 20.36 7.36
N LEU A 438 6.04 21.34 8.20
CA LEU A 438 4.65 21.71 8.48
C LEU A 438 3.93 22.18 7.21
N MET A 439 4.53 23.09 6.45
CA MET A 439 3.96 23.58 5.18
C MET A 439 3.76 22.46 4.15
N ALA A 440 4.70 21.53 4.04
CA ALA A 440 4.58 20.36 3.16
C ALA A 440 3.44 19.43 3.60
N SER A 441 3.27 19.23 4.90
CA SER A 441 2.15 18.45 5.46
C SER A 441 0.80 19.13 5.17
N GLN A 442 0.71 20.44 5.38
CA GLN A 442 -0.50 21.21 5.06
C GLN A 442 -0.82 21.19 3.56
N LEU A 443 0.20 21.23 2.70
CA LEU A 443 0.05 21.14 1.26
C LEU A 443 -0.49 19.75 0.83
N LEU A 444 0.00 18.66 1.41
CA LEU A 444 -0.53 17.32 1.17
C LEU A 444 -1.98 17.18 1.63
N ASN A 445 -2.36 17.82 2.74
CA ASN A 445 -3.75 17.86 3.21
C ASN A 445 -4.63 18.67 2.25
N LEU A 446 -4.13 19.80 1.74
CA LEU A 446 -4.85 20.58 0.72
C LEU A 446 -5.12 19.73 -0.53
N TYR A 447 -4.13 18.96 -1.02
CA TYR A 447 -4.33 18.03 -2.13
C TYR A 447 -5.40 17.00 -1.78
N ARG A 448 -5.27 16.36 -0.61
CA ARG A 448 -6.16 15.29 -0.16
C ARG A 448 -7.62 15.70 -0.10
N TYR A 449 -7.90 16.87 0.47
CA TYR A 449 -9.27 17.26 0.81
C TYR A 449 -9.92 18.21 -0.21
N ARG A 450 -9.14 18.95 -1.01
CA ARG A 450 -9.69 19.99 -1.88
C ARG A 450 -9.50 19.73 -3.38
N ALA A 451 -8.47 18.96 -3.78
CA ALA A 451 -8.15 18.80 -5.19
C ALA A 451 -9.12 17.85 -5.90
N LYS A 452 -9.89 18.35 -6.85
CA LYS A 452 -10.62 17.58 -7.87
C LYS A 452 -9.66 17.08 -8.95
N LEU A 453 -8.76 17.97 -9.38
CA LEU A 453 -7.76 17.76 -10.41
C LEU A 453 -6.49 18.54 -10.04
N ILE A 454 -5.33 17.97 -10.30
CA ILE A 454 -4.04 18.66 -10.18
C ILE A 454 -3.38 18.77 -11.55
N VAL A 455 -3.00 19.99 -11.93
CA VAL A 455 -2.13 20.28 -13.09
C VAL A 455 -0.76 20.69 -12.56
N THR A 456 0.30 20.00 -12.94
CA THR A 456 1.61 20.27 -12.32
C THR A 456 2.80 20.05 -13.24
N THR A 457 3.85 20.84 -13.02
CA THR A 457 5.19 20.63 -13.59
C THR A 457 6.14 19.95 -12.59
N MET A 458 5.65 19.60 -11.38
CA MET A 458 6.47 19.20 -10.24
C MET A 458 6.33 17.70 -9.95
N LEU A 459 7.44 16.94 -10.01
CA LEU A 459 7.48 15.50 -9.73
C LEU A 459 6.86 15.16 -8.35
N HIS A 460 7.26 15.89 -7.30
CA HIS A 460 6.79 15.65 -5.93
C HIS A 460 5.46 16.36 -5.60
N CYS A 461 4.73 16.76 -6.65
CA CYS A 461 3.30 17.01 -6.63
C CYS A 461 2.56 15.88 -7.34
N ALA A 462 3.03 15.47 -8.53
CA ALA A 462 2.41 14.41 -9.32
C ALA A 462 2.40 13.07 -8.56
N LEU A 463 3.53 12.60 -8.06
CA LEU A 463 3.63 11.31 -7.36
C LEU A 463 2.74 11.22 -6.11
N PRO A 464 2.74 12.20 -5.19
CA PRO A 464 1.77 12.22 -4.08
C PRO A 464 0.32 12.21 -4.53
N ALA A 465 -0.02 13.00 -5.55
CA ALA A 465 -1.38 13.07 -6.06
C ALA A 465 -1.83 11.74 -6.67
N MET A 466 -0.98 11.10 -7.48
CA MET A 466 -1.22 9.75 -8.01
C MET A 466 -1.42 8.74 -6.88
N ALA A 467 -0.52 8.73 -5.88
CA ALA A 467 -0.62 7.87 -4.70
C ALA A 467 -1.94 8.03 -3.95
N MET A 468 -2.43 9.26 -3.84
CA MET A 468 -3.71 9.61 -3.20
C MET A 468 -4.93 9.30 -4.07
N GLY A 469 -4.75 8.88 -5.32
CA GLY A 469 -5.85 8.66 -6.26
C GLY A 469 -6.51 9.96 -6.73
N ILE A 470 -5.73 11.03 -6.85
CA ILE A 470 -6.18 12.31 -7.39
C ILE A 470 -5.86 12.35 -8.89
N PRO A 471 -6.78 12.76 -9.76
CA PRO A 471 -6.47 12.98 -11.17
C PRO A 471 -5.34 13.99 -11.35
N VAL A 472 -4.38 13.68 -12.24
CA VAL A 472 -3.19 14.51 -12.48
C VAL A 472 -2.99 14.70 -13.98
N VAL A 473 -2.77 15.95 -14.36
CA VAL A 473 -2.19 16.32 -15.67
C VAL A 473 -0.78 16.81 -15.42
N MET A 474 0.21 15.98 -15.80
CA MET A 474 1.62 16.34 -15.69
C MET A 474 2.05 17.10 -16.93
N VAL A 475 2.70 18.24 -16.73
CA VAL A 475 3.14 19.14 -17.80
C VAL A 475 4.67 19.26 -17.75
N TRP A 476 5.30 19.26 -18.90
CA TRP A 476 6.74 19.51 -18.96
C TRP A 476 7.10 20.90 -18.41
N PRO A 477 8.14 21.01 -17.56
CA PRO A 477 8.63 22.30 -17.13
C PRO A 477 9.11 23.14 -18.34
N ILE A 478 8.89 24.45 -18.28
CA ILE A 478 9.36 25.40 -19.27
C ILE A 478 10.82 25.73 -18.94
N VAL A 479 11.75 25.06 -19.61
CA VAL A 479 13.19 25.12 -19.34
C VAL A 479 13.99 25.09 -20.63
N SER A 480 15.30 25.38 -20.55
CA SER A 480 16.23 25.23 -21.67
C SER A 480 16.31 23.77 -22.18
N PRO A 481 16.82 23.52 -23.42
CA PRO A 481 17.01 22.15 -23.92
C PRO A 481 17.82 21.25 -22.97
N ALA A 482 18.91 21.75 -22.40
CA ALA A 482 19.70 21.01 -21.41
C ALA A 482 18.91 20.72 -20.12
N GLY A 483 18.07 21.65 -19.68
CA GLY A 483 17.14 21.44 -18.57
C GLY A 483 16.09 20.37 -18.88
N ARG A 484 15.57 20.33 -20.11
CA ARG A 484 14.62 19.32 -20.57
C ARG A 484 15.22 17.92 -20.56
N GLU A 485 16.48 17.77 -20.99
CA GLU A 485 17.18 16.50 -20.93
C GLU A 485 17.36 16.02 -19.50
N SER A 486 17.77 16.90 -18.59
CA SER A 486 17.84 16.60 -17.16
C SER A 486 16.48 16.18 -16.57
N ASP A 487 15.39 16.79 -17.01
CA ASP A 487 14.05 16.42 -16.55
C ASP A 487 13.60 15.08 -17.15
N ARG A 488 13.97 14.73 -18.38
CA ARG A 488 13.72 13.40 -18.96
C ARG A 488 14.39 12.30 -18.15
N GLN A 489 15.65 12.48 -17.76
CA GLN A 489 16.38 11.55 -16.88
C GLN A 489 15.63 11.38 -15.55
N ARG A 490 15.31 12.49 -14.91
CA ARG A 490 14.62 12.52 -13.61
C ARG A 490 13.22 11.95 -13.65
N PHE A 491 12.51 12.05 -14.78
CA PHE A 491 11.15 11.58 -14.98
C PHE A 491 11.08 10.21 -15.67
N SER A 492 12.20 9.54 -15.87
CA SER A 492 12.26 8.29 -16.66
C SER A 492 11.33 7.19 -16.15
N SER A 493 11.06 7.10 -14.85
CA SER A 493 10.05 6.20 -14.28
C SER A 493 8.64 6.77 -14.39
N LEU A 494 8.46 8.10 -14.22
CA LEU A 494 7.16 8.74 -14.32
C LEU A 494 6.57 8.61 -15.74
N LEU A 495 7.41 8.71 -16.77
CA LEU A 495 7.01 8.54 -18.18
C LEU A 495 6.39 7.16 -18.49
N LYS A 496 6.65 6.16 -17.65
CA LYS A 496 6.03 4.82 -17.78
C LYS A 496 4.63 4.77 -17.15
N MET A 497 4.29 5.70 -16.28
CA MET A 497 3.03 5.74 -15.54
C MET A 497 2.04 6.74 -16.12
N ILE A 498 2.52 7.88 -16.61
CA ILE A 498 1.68 8.97 -17.09
C ILE A 498 2.31 9.68 -18.31
N ASN A 499 1.47 10.09 -19.23
CA ASN A 499 1.91 10.97 -20.32
C ASN A 499 2.17 12.38 -19.76
N ILE A 500 3.33 12.95 -20.11
CA ILE A 500 3.69 14.33 -19.75
C ILE A 500 3.41 15.23 -20.93
N VAL A 501 2.45 16.14 -20.77
CA VAL A 501 1.96 17.03 -21.83
C VAL A 501 2.93 18.19 -22.07
N ASP A 502 3.16 18.54 -23.33
CA ASP A 502 3.87 19.79 -23.61
C ASP A 502 2.98 21.00 -23.29
N PRO A 503 3.50 22.09 -22.73
CA PRO A 503 2.69 23.28 -22.46
C PRO A 503 1.88 23.77 -23.66
N MET A 504 2.40 23.66 -24.88
CA MET A 504 1.70 24.06 -26.11
C MET A 504 0.49 23.19 -26.44
N ASP A 505 0.43 21.96 -25.94
CA ASP A 505 -0.63 20.98 -26.18
C ASP A 505 -1.74 20.99 -25.13
N LEU A 506 -1.65 21.87 -24.13
CA LEU A 506 -2.64 21.94 -23.03
C LEU A 506 -4.07 22.24 -23.52
N GLY A 507 -4.20 22.86 -24.70
CA GLY A 507 -5.53 23.08 -25.33
C GLY A 507 -6.25 21.79 -25.74
N ASN A 508 -5.51 20.67 -25.92
CA ASN A 508 -6.02 19.38 -26.37
C ASN A 508 -6.24 18.37 -25.23
N VAL A 509 -6.02 18.78 -23.97
CA VAL A 509 -6.13 17.88 -22.81
C VAL A 509 -7.59 17.63 -22.45
N ASP A 510 -7.93 16.37 -22.21
CA ASP A 510 -9.19 16.00 -21.56
C ASP A 510 -9.14 16.32 -20.06
N TRP A 511 -9.85 17.36 -19.65
CA TRP A 511 -9.91 17.82 -18.27
C TRP A 511 -10.80 16.95 -17.36
N SER A 512 -11.47 15.94 -17.92
CA SER A 512 -12.20 14.90 -17.17
C SER A 512 -11.28 13.74 -16.74
N ALA A 513 -9.98 13.97 -16.67
CA ALA A 513 -8.96 12.98 -16.37
C ALA A 513 -9.30 12.09 -15.17
N LYS A 514 -9.03 10.80 -15.31
CA LYS A 514 -9.19 9.82 -14.23
C LYS A 514 -7.88 9.71 -13.42
N PRO A 515 -7.97 9.24 -12.16
CA PRO A 515 -6.76 8.93 -11.41
C PRO A 515 -5.86 7.96 -12.17
N VAL A 516 -4.56 8.24 -12.15
CA VAL A 516 -3.53 7.35 -12.71
C VAL A 516 -3.44 6.11 -11.84
N ASP A 517 -3.41 4.94 -12.46
CA ASP A 517 -3.16 3.70 -11.78
C ASP A 517 -1.65 3.54 -11.53
N CYS A 518 -1.24 3.57 -10.27
CA CYS A 518 0.15 3.41 -9.82
C CYS A 518 0.28 2.39 -8.67
N VAL A 519 -0.68 1.47 -8.57
CA VAL A 519 -0.71 0.48 -7.48
C VAL A 519 0.51 -0.42 -7.52
N ALA A 520 0.95 -0.87 -8.70
CA ALA A 520 2.13 -1.73 -8.85
C ALA A 520 3.41 -1.03 -8.38
N GLU A 521 3.62 0.22 -8.78
CA GLU A 521 4.77 1.04 -8.38
C GLU A 521 4.74 1.38 -6.89
N LYS A 522 3.55 1.62 -6.35
CA LYS A 522 3.35 1.86 -4.92
C LYS A 522 3.72 0.63 -4.09
N LEU A 523 3.27 -0.55 -4.48
CA LEU A 523 3.62 -1.81 -3.82
C LEU A 523 5.11 -2.10 -3.96
N THR A 524 5.70 -1.85 -5.13
CA THR A 524 7.16 -1.96 -5.34
C THR A 524 7.94 -1.05 -4.38
N ALA A 525 7.50 0.19 -4.18
CA ALA A 525 8.16 1.11 -3.26
C ALA A 525 8.05 0.65 -1.79
N LEU A 526 6.90 0.10 -1.37
CA LEU A 526 6.70 -0.47 -0.04
C LEU A 526 7.56 -1.72 0.19
N ASP A 527 7.56 -2.65 -0.77
CA ASP A 527 8.39 -3.86 -0.71
C ASP A 527 9.89 -3.51 -0.68
N SER A 528 10.29 -2.50 -1.46
CA SER A 528 11.67 -1.97 -1.49
C SER A 528 12.07 -1.38 -0.15
N PHE A 529 11.20 -0.59 0.47
CA PHE A 529 11.43 -0.03 1.79
C PHE A 529 11.59 -1.14 2.83
N ALA A 530 10.68 -2.10 2.86
CA ALA A 530 10.75 -3.22 3.78
C ALA A 530 12.01 -4.05 3.57
N LYS A 531 12.38 -4.35 2.32
CA LYS A 531 13.61 -5.09 1.97
C LYS A 531 14.87 -4.34 2.40
N ALA A 532 14.97 -3.05 2.11
CA ALA A 532 16.15 -2.25 2.42
C ALA A 532 16.37 -2.05 3.93
N THR A 533 15.29 -1.98 4.71
CA THR A 533 15.37 -1.81 6.16
C THR A 533 15.59 -3.11 6.94
N ARG A 534 15.52 -4.27 6.31
CA ARG A 534 15.78 -5.59 6.95
C ARG A 534 17.11 -5.66 7.67
N ARG A 535 18.15 -5.07 7.10
CA ARG A 535 19.50 -5.04 7.68
C ARG A 535 19.59 -4.33 9.03
N TRP A 536 18.56 -3.59 9.41
CA TRP A 536 18.49 -2.89 10.70
C TRP A 536 17.96 -3.75 11.84
N GLY A 537 17.52 -4.99 11.59
CA GLY A 537 16.85 -5.85 12.57
C GLY A 537 15.34 -5.58 12.66
N GLN A 538 14.69 -6.08 13.74
CA GLN A 538 13.25 -5.97 13.88
C GLN A 538 12.76 -4.62 14.38
N PRO A 539 11.60 -4.17 13.90
CA PRO A 539 10.88 -3.04 14.50
C PRO A 539 10.43 -3.37 15.92
N THR A 540 10.77 -2.50 16.85
CA THR A 540 10.42 -2.65 18.28
C THR A 540 9.28 -1.74 18.71
N VAL A 541 8.43 -1.31 17.77
CA VAL A 541 7.26 -0.51 18.15
C VAL A 541 6.35 -1.38 19.00
N PRO A 542 6.12 -1.05 20.28
CA PRO A 542 5.12 -1.74 21.08
C PRO A 542 3.80 -1.64 20.34
N MET A 543 3.14 -2.76 20.14
CA MET A 543 1.75 -2.73 19.69
C MET A 543 0.94 -2.07 20.80
N SER A 544 0.59 -0.80 20.65
CA SER A 544 -0.44 -0.16 21.45
C SER A 544 -1.81 -0.82 21.22
N TRP A 545 -1.88 -1.69 20.22
CA TRP A 545 -3.09 -2.41 19.85
C TRP A 545 -2.77 -3.90 19.57
N ARG A 546 -3.45 -4.78 20.30
CA ARG A 546 -3.60 -6.21 19.99
C ARG A 546 -5.08 -6.53 19.92
N PRO A 547 -5.57 -7.29 18.93
CA PRO A 547 -6.94 -7.77 18.96
C PRO A 547 -7.14 -8.58 20.25
N ALA A 548 -8.26 -8.36 20.92
CA ALA A 548 -8.65 -9.23 22.01
C ALA A 548 -8.61 -10.69 21.54
N PRO A 549 -8.07 -11.65 22.31
CA PRO A 549 -8.11 -13.04 21.95
C PRO A 549 -9.57 -13.42 21.66
N ALA A 550 -9.78 -14.24 20.61
CA ALA A 550 -11.12 -14.72 20.29
C ALA A 550 -11.69 -15.38 21.54
N VAL A 551 -12.71 -14.77 22.13
CA VAL A 551 -13.50 -15.42 23.16
C VAL A 551 -14.14 -16.61 22.46
N CYS A 552 -13.72 -17.83 22.81
CA CYS A 552 -14.41 -19.04 22.41
C CYS A 552 -15.84 -18.95 22.99
N LEU A 553 -16.78 -18.51 22.18
CA LEU A 553 -18.19 -18.72 22.52
C LEU A 553 -18.41 -20.24 22.46
N PRO A 554 -19.05 -20.81 23.51
CA PRO A 554 -19.42 -22.21 23.47
C PRO A 554 -20.29 -22.49 22.23
N PRO A 555 -20.27 -23.69 21.68
CA PRO A 555 -21.12 -24.05 20.55
C PRO A 555 -22.57 -23.75 20.96
N ARG A 556 -23.25 -22.93 20.19
CA ARG A 556 -24.71 -22.80 20.31
C ARG A 556 -25.29 -24.12 19.83
N GLY A 557 -25.94 -24.83 20.74
CA GLY A 557 -26.71 -26.04 20.49
C GLY A 557 -27.84 -25.83 19.48
#